data_6e466c20ba42cdc7620e974a862656c3
#
_entry.id   6e466c20ba42cdc7620e974a862656c3
#
_cell.length_a   1.000
_cell.length_b   1.000
_cell.length_c   1.000
_cell.angle_alpha   90.00
_cell.angle_beta   90.00
_cell.angle_gamma   90.00
#
_symmetry.space_group_name_H-M   'P 1'
#
loop_
_entity.id
_entity.type
_entity.pdbx_description
1 polymer ?
#
loop_
_entity_poly.entity_id
_entity_poly.type
_entity_poly.pdbx_seq_one_letter_code
_entity_poly.pdbx_strand_id
1 'polypeptide(L)'
;VHLYHNWFDNYIYAQTLDQFKDFRLVQYTQDKAKFYGVEAQASYALNETYKWSVLGDYVRGKIDSDNAPRVPAARLGSKVDANFDDHWSGLAEYYHVFKQDKISAYENETAGYNMVNLGVAYAGQYAKNNDYRVYLKANNLLDDQVYSHASFLANIPQVGRNFSLGVDFSF
;
A
#
# COMPACT_ATOMS: atom_id res chain seq x y z
N VAL A 1 -10.92 -10.19 -9.20
CA VAL A 1 -11.80 -9.25 -8.47
C VAL A 1 -12.34 -9.96 -7.25
N HIS A 2 -12.23 -9.31 -6.09
CA HIS A 2 -12.76 -9.79 -4.81
C HIS A 2 -13.70 -8.73 -4.26
N LEU A 3 -14.96 -9.12 -4.03
CA LEU A 3 -15.96 -8.31 -3.35
C LEU A 3 -16.23 -8.96 -2.01
N TYR A 4 -16.29 -8.18 -0.94
CA TYR A 4 -16.55 -8.72 0.38
C TYR A 4 -17.47 -7.82 1.20
N HIS A 5 -18.20 -8.48 2.12
CA HIS A 5 -19.00 -7.81 3.14
C HIS A 5 -19.01 -8.69 4.38
N ASN A 6 -18.35 -8.23 5.43
CA ASN A 6 -18.17 -8.95 6.69
C ASN A 6 -18.95 -8.28 7.80
N TRP A 7 -19.67 -9.06 8.61
CA TRP A 7 -20.37 -8.63 9.82
C TRP A 7 -19.72 -9.27 11.03
N PHE A 8 -19.57 -8.48 12.08
CA PHE A 8 -19.02 -8.92 13.35
C PHE A 8 -19.95 -8.46 14.46
N ASP A 9 -20.35 -9.37 15.34
CA ASP A 9 -21.14 -9.03 16.53
C ASP A 9 -20.29 -8.47 17.66
N ASN A 10 -19.01 -8.90 17.73
CA ASN A 10 -18.06 -8.53 18.77
C ASN A 10 -16.68 -8.21 18.13
N TYR A 11 -16.60 -7.12 17.40
CA TYR A 11 -15.34 -6.67 16.79
C TYR A 11 -14.52 -5.87 17.81
N ILE A 12 -13.31 -6.35 18.11
CA ILE A 12 -12.40 -5.68 19.05
C ILE A 12 -11.61 -4.62 18.30
N TYR A 13 -11.64 -3.40 18.81
CA TYR A 13 -10.93 -2.27 18.22
C TYR A 13 -10.38 -1.32 19.29
N ALA A 14 -9.41 -0.51 18.90
CA ALA A 14 -8.86 0.54 19.73
C ALA A 14 -9.65 1.84 19.51
N GLN A 15 -10.53 2.16 20.46
CA GLN A 15 -11.31 3.39 20.47
C GLN A 15 -10.49 4.52 21.07
N THR A 16 -10.48 5.68 20.45
CA THR A 16 -9.96 6.91 21.06
C THR A 16 -11.07 7.53 21.92
N LEU A 17 -10.82 7.65 23.21
CA LEU A 17 -11.77 8.22 24.18
C LEU A 17 -11.61 9.73 24.32
N ASP A 18 -10.36 10.21 24.21
CA ASP A 18 -10.00 11.62 24.37
C ASP A 18 -8.67 11.92 23.68
N GLN A 19 -8.40 13.19 23.42
CA GLN A 19 -7.15 13.66 22.84
C GLN A 19 -6.69 14.94 23.57
N PHE A 20 -5.44 14.91 24.03
CA PHE A 20 -4.75 16.08 24.54
C PHE A 20 -3.50 16.36 23.71
N LYS A 21 -3.52 17.41 22.89
CA LYS A 21 -2.50 17.69 21.86
C LYS A 21 -2.31 16.50 20.94
N ASP A 22 -1.08 15.94 20.89
CA ASP A 22 -0.72 14.77 20.07
C ASP A 22 -0.94 13.43 20.78
N PHE A 23 -1.33 13.45 22.06
CA PHE A 23 -1.58 12.25 22.85
C PHE A 23 -3.04 11.85 22.78
N ARG A 24 -3.29 10.59 22.45
CA ARG A 24 -4.62 9.99 22.43
C ARG A 24 -4.78 9.01 23.58
N LEU A 25 -5.86 9.16 24.33
CA LEU A 25 -6.29 8.14 25.28
C LEU A 25 -7.03 7.05 24.51
N VAL A 26 -6.46 5.87 24.42
CA VAL A 26 -6.98 4.74 23.65
C VAL A 26 -7.37 3.61 24.59
N GLN A 27 -8.56 3.04 24.36
CA GLN A 27 -9.05 1.86 25.06
C GLN A 27 -9.47 0.79 24.06
N TYR A 28 -9.11 -0.46 24.32
CA TYR A 28 -9.65 -1.59 23.57
C TYR A 28 -11.07 -1.86 24.06
N THR A 29 -12.00 -1.91 23.13
CA THR A 29 -13.41 -2.21 23.37
C THR A 29 -13.92 -3.13 22.25
N GLN A 30 -15.17 -3.58 22.36
CA GLN A 30 -15.81 -4.38 21.33
C GLN A 30 -17.22 -3.85 21.04
N ASP A 31 -17.62 -3.95 19.77
CA ASP A 31 -18.95 -3.56 19.31
C ASP A 31 -19.30 -4.30 18.02
N LYS A 32 -20.52 -4.13 17.54
CA LYS A 32 -20.94 -4.61 16.22
C LYS A 32 -20.21 -3.84 15.14
N ALA A 33 -19.65 -4.54 14.18
CA ALA A 33 -18.96 -3.92 13.05
C ALA A 33 -19.34 -4.56 11.72
N LYS A 34 -19.20 -3.76 10.67
CA LYS A 34 -19.30 -4.23 9.28
C LYS A 34 -18.19 -3.63 8.46
N PHE A 35 -17.54 -4.48 7.67
CA PHE A 35 -16.54 -4.07 6.70
C PHE A 35 -16.93 -4.57 5.32
N TYR A 36 -16.89 -3.71 4.35
CA TYR A 36 -17.18 -4.07 2.97
C TYR A 36 -16.23 -3.34 2.02
N GLY A 37 -15.96 -3.97 0.90
CA GLY A 37 -15.02 -3.41 -0.03
C GLY A 37 -14.89 -4.21 -1.33
N VAL A 38 -13.99 -3.70 -2.16
CA VAL A 38 -13.60 -4.31 -3.42
C VAL A 38 -12.09 -4.25 -3.56
N GLU A 39 -11.52 -5.35 -4.01
CA GLU A 39 -10.14 -5.45 -4.47
C GLU A 39 -10.16 -6.02 -5.88
N ALA A 40 -9.46 -5.37 -6.78
CA ALA A 40 -9.38 -5.79 -8.17
C ALA A 40 -7.96 -5.68 -8.68
N GLN A 41 -7.53 -6.70 -9.41
CA GLN A 41 -6.29 -6.68 -10.18
C GLN A 41 -6.54 -7.35 -11.52
N ALA A 42 -6.03 -6.74 -12.56
CA ALA A 42 -5.97 -7.32 -13.90
C ALA A 42 -4.56 -7.16 -14.45
N SER A 43 -4.10 -8.18 -15.18
CA SER A 43 -2.79 -8.17 -15.84
C SER A 43 -2.95 -8.64 -17.28
N TYR A 44 -2.23 -8.01 -18.16
CA TYR A 44 -2.22 -8.33 -19.59
C TYR A 44 -0.79 -8.33 -20.12
N ALA A 45 -0.39 -9.42 -20.76
CA ALA A 45 0.87 -9.50 -21.49
C ALA A 45 0.74 -8.72 -22.80
N LEU A 46 1.39 -7.56 -22.89
CA LEU A 46 1.41 -6.75 -24.10
C LEU A 46 2.19 -7.45 -25.23
N ASN A 47 3.29 -8.09 -24.85
CA ASN A 47 4.13 -8.96 -25.67
C ASN A 47 5.01 -9.82 -24.76
N GLU A 48 6.03 -10.48 -25.30
CA GLU A 48 6.97 -11.33 -24.54
C GLU A 48 7.82 -10.53 -23.52
N THR A 49 8.06 -9.25 -23.78
CA THR A 49 8.89 -8.38 -22.95
C THR A 49 8.07 -7.66 -21.87
N TYR A 50 6.85 -7.17 -22.19
CA TYR A 50 6.10 -6.27 -21.33
C TYR A 50 4.80 -6.89 -20.83
N LYS A 51 4.60 -6.81 -19.52
CA LYS A 51 3.36 -7.15 -18.84
C LYS A 51 2.81 -5.91 -18.14
N TRP A 52 1.61 -5.49 -18.50
CA TRP A 52 0.89 -4.41 -17.87
C TRP A 52 -0.09 -4.94 -16.83
N SER A 53 -0.20 -4.26 -15.71
CA SER A 53 -1.14 -4.57 -14.64
C SER A 53 -1.81 -3.32 -14.14
N VAL A 54 -3.09 -3.43 -13.80
CA VAL A 54 -3.85 -2.42 -13.05
C VAL A 54 -4.34 -3.03 -11.76
N LEU A 55 -4.38 -2.24 -10.72
CA LEU A 55 -4.88 -2.64 -9.40
C LEU A 55 -5.71 -1.52 -8.79
N GLY A 56 -6.67 -1.90 -7.98
CA GLY A 56 -7.48 -0.95 -7.22
C GLY A 56 -8.08 -1.63 -6.00
N ASP A 57 -8.15 -0.91 -4.91
CA ASP A 57 -8.75 -1.36 -3.67
C ASP A 57 -9.54 -0.23 -3.01
N TYR A 58 -10.63 -0.61 -2.40
CA TYR A 58 -11.50 0.25 -1.63
C TYR A 58 -12.12 -0.52 -0.48
N VAL A 59 -12.06 0.02 0.71
CA VAL A 59 -12.68 -0.55 1.91
C VAL A 59 -13.45 0.50 2.70
N ARG A 60 -14.56 0.08 3.28
CA ARG A 60 -15.32 0.84 4.26
C ARG A 60 -15.50 0.00 5.51
N GLY A 61 -15.29 0.64 6.65
CA GLY A 61 -15.57 0.08 7.97
C GLY A 61 -16.59 0.92 8.70
N LYS A 62 -17.54 0.28 9.35
CA LYS A 62 -18.49 0.90 10.27
C LYS A 62 -18.48 0.11 11.58
N ILE A 63 -18.49 0.83 12.69
CA ILE A 63 -18.67 0.27 14.03
C ILE A 63 -19.93 0.93 14.57
N ASP A 64 -20.96 0.10 14.81
CA ASP A 64 -22.33 0.55 15.00
C ASP A 64 -22.76 1.46 13.84
N SER A 65 -23.02 2.74 14.07
CA SER A 65 -23.37 3.74 13.04
C SER A 65 -22.17 4.56 12.54
N ASP A 66 -21.08 4.59 13.30
CA ASP A 66 -19.92 5.46 13.03
C ASP A 66 -18.89 4.84 12.09
N ASN A 67 -17.99 5.66 11.56
CA ASN A 67 -16.88 5.15 10.79
C ASN A 67 -15.90 4.40 11.70
N ALA A 68 -15.42 3.25 11.26
CA ALA A 68 -14.37 2.53 11.95
C ALA A 68 -13.04 3.32 11.87
N PRO A 69 -12.26 3.36 12.96
CA PRO A 69 -10.99 4.06 12.96
C PRO A 69 -9.94 3.37 12.09
N ARG A 70 -9.02 4.16 11.54
CA ARG A 70 -7.83 3.71 10.80
C ARG A 70 -8.15 2.85 9.56
N VAL A 71 -9.28 3.11 8.93
CA VAL A 71 -9.63 2.48 7.65
C VAL A 71 -8.79 3.14 6.54
N PRO A 72 -8.03 2.38 5.74
CA PRO A 72 -7.21 2.94 4.68
C PRO A 72 -8.04 3.64 3.60
N ALA A 73 -7.43 4.62 2.93
CA ALA A 73 -8.02 5.28 1.78
C ALA A 73 -8.05 4.36 0.55
N ALA A 74 -8.95 4.64 -0.37
CA ALA A 74 -8.98 3.96 -1.66
C ALA A 74 -7.69 4.18 -2.45
N ARG A 75 -7.30 3.20 -3.24
CA ARG A 75 -6.09 3.24 -4.08
C ARG A 75 -6.41 2.73 -5.49
N LEU A 76 -5.79 3.37 -6.48
CA LEU A 76 -5.81 2.93 -7.87
C LEU A 76 -4.40 3.03 -8.43
N GLY A 77 -3.94 1.99 -9.10
CA GLY A 77 -2.58 1.92 -9.61
C GLY A 77 -2.44 1.17 -10.92
N SER A 78 -1.30 1.39 -11.53
CA SER A 78 -0.86 0.75 -12.76
C SER A 78 0.62 0.43 -12.68
N LYS A 79 0.99 -0.73 -13.20
CA LYS A 79 2.36 -1.23 -13.18
C LYS A 79 2.72 -1.86 -14.52
N VAL A 80 3.93 -1.62 -14.95
CA VAL A 80 4.54 -2.34 -16.07
C VAL A 80 5.77 -3.10 -15.56
N ASP A 81 5.74 -4.41 -15.72
CA ASP A 81 6.90 -5.27 -15.57
C ASP A 81 7.51 -5.52 -16.97
N ALA A 82 8.83 -5.47 -17.07
CA ALA A 82 9.55 -5.69 -18.30
C ALA A 82 10.68 -6.73 -18.11
N ASN A 83 10.75 -7.74 -19.00
CA ASN A 83 11.89 -8.65 -19.13
C ASN A 83 12.55 -8.33 -20.47
N PHE A 84 13.62 -7.53 -20.45
CA PHE A 84 14.25 -7.05 -21.66
C PHE A 84 15.03 -8.17 -22.39
N ASP A 85 15.68 -9.04 -21.61
CA ASP A 85 16.39 -10.22 -22.04
C ASP A 85 16.53 -11.24 -20.87
N ASP A 86 17.35 -12.24 -21.00
CA ASP A 86 17.60 -13.31 -20.02
C ASP A 86 18.25 -12.75 -18.71
N HIS A 87 18.81 -11.56 -18.75
CA HIS A 87 19.54 -10.93 -17.65
C HIS A 87 18.85 -9.69 -17.07
N TRP A 88 18.30 -8.84 -17.92
CA TRP A 88 17.77 -7.54 -17.52
C TRP A 88 16.26 -7.54 -17.36
N SER A 89 15.80 -7.05 -16.22
CA SER A 89 14.39 -6.80 -15.96
C SER A 89 14.16 -5.41 -15.38
N GLY A 90 12.96 -4.90 -15.56
CA GLY A 90 12.56 -3.59 -15.08
C GLY A 90 11.13 -3.56 -14.55
N LEU A 91 10.86 -2.56 -13.76
CA LEU A 91 9.54 -2.28 -13.17
C LEU A 91 9.30 -0.79 -13.22
N ALA A 92 8.13 -0.37 -13.65
CA ALA A 92 7.60 0.99 -13.46
C ALA A 92 6.20 0.90 -12.88
N GLU A 93 5.98 1.58 -11.76
CA GLU A 93 4.72 1.59 -11.04
C GLU A 93 4.28 3.02 -10.75
N TYR A 94 3.02 3.28 -10.97
CA TYR A 94 2.32 4.48 -10.50
C TYR A 94 1.06 4.07 -9.77
N TYR A 95 0.80 4.68 -8.60
CA TYR A 95 -0.51 4.60 -7.97
C TYR A 95 -0.88 5.92 -7.30
N HIS A 96 -2.18 6.15 -7.26
CA HIS A 96 -2.82 7.24 -6.53
C HIS A 96 -3.56 6.68 -5.33
N VAL A 97 -3.29 7.24 -4.15
CA VAL A 97 -4.10 7.02 -2.94
C VAL A 97 -4.99 8.23 -2.78
N PHE A 98 -6.28 7.99 -2.67
CA PHE A 98 -7.27 9.06 -2.53
C PHE A 98 -7.24 9.66 -1.11
N LYS A 99 -7.82 10.84 -0.97
CA LYS A 99 -8.06 11.43 0.34
C LYS A 99 -8.93 10.50 1.19
N GLN A 100 -8.58 10.32 2.47
CA GLN A 100 -9.45 9.67 3.43
C GLN A 100 -10.20 10.73 4.25
N ASP A 101 -11.49 10.87 3.95
CA ASP A 101 -12.41 11.80 4.60
C ASP A 101 -13.50 11.09 5.44
N LYS A 102 -13.54 9.76 5.40
CA LYS A 102 -14.48 8.94 6.17
C LYS A 102 -13.81 8.50 7.47
N ILE A 103 -13.68 9.44 8.36
CA ILE A 103 -12.91 9.33 9.60
C ILE A 103 -13.80 8.98 10.79
N SER A 104 -13.21 8.39 11.83
CA SER A 104 -13.79 8.18 13.13
C SER A 104 -13.59 9.41 14.03
N ALA A 105 -14.21 9.43 15.20
CA ALA A 105 -14.00 10.47 16.19
C ALA A 105 -12.50 10.61 16.55
N TYR A 106 -12.02 11.84 16.73
CA TYR A 106 -10.64 12.20 17.03
C TYR A 106 -9.61 11.84 15.93
N GLU A 107 -10.04 11.44 14.75
CA GLU A 107 -9.16 11.30 13.57
C GLU A 107 -9.17 12.60 12.75
N ASN A 108 -8.07 12.85 12.07
CA ASN A 108 -7.97 13.88 11.06
C ASN A 108 -8.04 13.24 9.67
N GLU A 109 -8.62 13.96 8.72
CA GLU A 109 -8.53 13.56 7.31
C GLU A 109 -7.07 13.49 6.86
N THR A 110 -6.76 12.53 6.00
CA THR A 110 -5.45 12.44 5.36
C THR A 110 -5.56 12.80 3.88
N ALA A 111 -4.65 13.65 3.42
CA ALA A 111 -4.60 14.01 2.01
C ALA A 111 -4.27 12.78 1.15
N GLY A 112 -4.76 12.79 -0.09
CA GLY A 112 -4.32 11.85 -1.10
C GLY A 112 -2.89 12.16 -1.56
N TYR A 113 -2.25 11.18 -2.19
CA TYR A 113 -0.89 11.31 -2.72
C TYR A 113 -0.68 10.44 -3.96
N ASN A 114 0.38 10.76 -4.69
CA ASN A 114 0.81 10.00 -5.87
C ASN A 114 2.14 9.31 -5.58
N MET A 115 2.28 8.10 -6.06
CA MET A 115 3.50 7.32 -5.89
C MET A 115 4.01 6.86 -7.23
N VAL A 116 5.27 7.16 -7.52
CA VAL A 116 6.01 6.61 -8.66
C VAL A 116 7.19 5.83 -8.15
N ASN A 117 7.26 4.56 -8.51
CA ASN A 117 8.35 3.66 -8.17
C ASN A 117 8.97 3.09 -9.45
N LEU A 118 10.29 3.01 -9.48
CA LEU A 118 11.03 2.37 -10.55
C LEU A 118 11.96 1.30 -10.00
N GLY A 119 12.20 0.28 -10.78
CA GLY A 119 13.17 -0.77 -10.46
C GLY A 119 13.85 -1.28 -11.70
N VAL A 120 15.12 -1.63 -11.56
CA VAL A 120 15.90 -2.37 -12.57
C VAL A 120 16.70 -3.45 -11.86
N ALA A 121 16.81 -4.61 -12.48
CA ALA A 121 17.63 -5.70 -11.97
C ALA A 121 18.38 -6.38 -13.09
N TYR A 122 19.57 -6.86 -12.74
CA TYR A 122 20.40 -7.73 -13.55
C TYR A 122 20.57 -9.05 -12.83
N ALA A 123 20.29 -10.16 -13.52
CA ALA A 123 20.50 -11.51 -13.05
C ALA A 123 21.58 -12.19 -13.88
N GLY A 124 22.46 -12.93 -13.23
CA GLY A 124 23.53 -13.67 -13.90
C GLY A 124 23.99 -14.87 -13.09
N GLN A 125 24.89 -15.65 -13.66
CA GLN A 125 25.52 -16.80 -13.01
C GLN A 125 26.99 -16.51 -12.80
N TYR A 126 27.53 -16.81 -11.62
CA TYR A 126 28.96 -16.68 -11.31
C TYR A 126 29.67 -18.04 -11.23
N ALA A 127 28.88 -19.13 -11.08
CA ALA A 127 29.36 -20.50 -11.13
C ALA A 127 28.23 -21.44 -11.58
N LYS A 128 28.56 -22.69 -11.91
CA LYS A 128 27.53 -23.67 -12.24
C LYS A 128 26.58 -23.88 -11.08
N ASN A 129 25.28 -23.60 -11.29
CA ASN A 129 24.19 -23.65 -10.33
C ASN A 129 24.22 -22.54 -9.25
N ASN A 130 25.02 -21.48 -9.41
CA ASN A 130 25.08 -20.37 -8.49
C ASN A 130 24.68 -19.08 -9.21
N ASP A 131 23.55 -18.52 -8.80
CA ASP A 131 22.97 -17.34 -9.41
C ASP A 131 23.17 -16.09 -8.53
N TYR A 132 23.24 -14.95 -9.16
CA TYR A 132 23.17 -13.67 -8.47
C TYR A 132 22.19 -12.73 -9.15
N ARG A 133 21.64 -11.82 -8.37
CA ARG A 133 20.79 -10.75 -8.87
C ARG A 133 21.16 -9.44 -8.17
N VAL A 134 21.52 -8.44 -8.96
CA VAL A 134 21.76 -7.07 -8.48
C VAL A 134 20.54 -6.26 -8.87
N TYR A 135 20.04 -5.44 -7.94
CA TYR A 135 18.89 -4.59 -8.23
C TYR A 135 19.04 -3.19 -7.65
N LEU A 136 18.52 -2.22 -8.37
CA LEU A 136 18.34 -0.84 -7.94
C LEU A 136 16.86 -0.51 -7.95
N LYS A 137 16.36 0.05 -6.84
CA LYS A 137 14.99 0.54 -6.70
C LYS A 137 15.01 2.01 -6.35
N ALA A 138 14.07 2.76 -6.93
CA ALA A 138 13.78 4.15 -6.60
C ALA A 138 12.31 4.23 -6.20
N ASN A 139 12.03 4.65 -4.98
CA ASN A 139 10.68 4.74 -4.44
C ASN A 139 10.32 6.20 -4.18
N ASN A 140 9.03 6.48 -4.33
CA ASN A 140 8.49 7.84 -4.15
C ASN A 140 9.27 8.89 -4.95
N LEU A 141 9.43 8.65 -6.26
CA LEU A 141 10.21 9.54 -7.13
C LEU A 141 9.66 10.97 -7.20
N LEU A 142 8.36 11.15 -6.99
CA LEU A 142 7.71 12.46 -6.95
C LEU A 142 8.00 13.21 -5.66
N ASP A 143 8.57 12.54 -4.65
CA ASP A 143 8.83 13.09 -3.31
C ASP A 143 7.55 13.62 -2.65
N ASP A 144 6.43 12.97 -2.94
CA ASP A 144 5.14 13.31 -2.33
C ASP A 144 5.18 13.03 -0.83
N GLN A 145 4.51 13.88 -0.05
CA GLN A 145 4.44 13.71 1.39
C GLN A 145 3.33 12.70 1.73
N VAL A 146 3.74 11.51 2.14
CA VAL A 146 2.85 10.36 2.34
C VAL A 146 2.47 10.22 3.81
N TYR A 147 1.16 10.23 4.08
CA TYR A 147 0.60 9.93 5.40
C TYR A 147 -0.27 8.68 5.33
N SER A 148 0.00 7.70 6.20
CA SER A 148 -0.81 6.49 6.27
C SER A 148 -1.96 6.69 7.25
N HIS A 149 -3.19 6.77 6.75
CA HIS A 149 -4.38 6.88 7.59
C HIS A 149 -4.58 5.67 8.52
N ALA A 150 -4.15 4.50 8.09
CA ALA A 150 -4.25 3.26 8.88
C ALA A 150 -3.24 3.19 10.05
N SER A 151 -2.29 4.14 10.13
CA SER A 151 -1.29 4.20 11.20
C SER A 151 -1.86 4.81 12.48
N PHE A 152 -1.40 4.34 13.64
CA PHE A 152 -1.58 5.06 14.91
C PHE A 152 -0.85 6.40 14.94
N LEU A 153 0.16 6.55 14.09
CA LEU A 153 0.96 7.77 13.91
C LEU A 153 0.60 8.45 12.57
N ALA A 154 -0.68 8.70 12.35
CA ALA A 154 -1.18 9.26 11.09
C ALA A 154 -0.60 10.65 10.73
N ASN A 155 -0.09 11.37 11.71
CA ASN A 155 0.56 12.68 11.53
C ASN A 155 2.06 12.60 11.23
N ILE A 156 2.66 11.39 11.25
CA ILE A 156 4.07 11.18 10.93
C ILE A 156 4.18 10.77 9.46
N PRO A 157 4.87 11.54 8.62
CA PRO A 157 5.03 11.18 7.23
C PRO A 157 5.89 9.94 7.06
N GLN A 158 5.59 9.16 6.04
CA GLN A 158 6.41 8.03 5.60
C GLN A 158 7.71 8.54 4.97
N VAL A 159 8.63 7.61 4.71
CA VAL A 159 9.90 7.93 4.05
C VAL A 159 9.65 8.61 2.70
N GLY A 160 10.27 9.75 2.46
CA GLY A 160 10.24 10.44 1.17
C GLY A 160 10.98 9.66 0.08
N ARG A 161 11.37 10.35 -0.98
CA ARG A 161 12.14 9.75 -2.08
C ARG A 161 13.36 9.01 -1.55
N ASN A 162 13.49 7.76 -1.96
CA ASN A 162 14.60 6.93 -1.53
C ASN A 162 15.07 5.97 -2.62
N PHE A 163 16.32 5.56 -2.50
CA PHE A 163 16.96 4.62 -3.41
C PHE A 163 17.52 3.45 -2.61
N SER A 164 17.37 2.26 -3.16
CA SER A 164 17.87 1.02 -2.55
C SER A 164 18.66 0.23 -3.58
N LEU A 165 19.87 -0.17 -3.22
CA LEU A 165 20.69 -1.11 -3.97
C LEU A 165 20.78 -2.41 -3.16
N GLY A 166 20.59 -3.54 -3.83
CA GLY A 166 20.71 -4.84 -3.18
C GLY A 166 21.29 -5.90 -4.10
N VAL A 167 21.81 -6.95 -3.49
CA VAL A 167 22.35 -8.12 -4.16
C VAL A 167 21.80 -9.37 -3.49
N ASP A 168 21.21 -10.26 -4.29
CA ASP A 168 20.75 -11.58 -3.86
C ASP A 168 21.72 -12.63 -4.42
N PHE A 169 22.08 -13.63 -3.64
CA PHE A 169 22.85 -14.78 -4.06
C PHE A 169 22.07 -16.07 -3.79
N SER A 170 22.12 -16.99 -4.77
CA SER A 170 21.58 -18.35 -4.64
C SER A 170 22.73 -19.35 -4.86
N PHE A 171 22.87 -20.32 -3.99
CA PHE A 171 23.93 -21.34 -4.03
C PHE A 171 23.43 -22.68 -3.51
#